data_d080e248c5ea9e951ff199eb966e1f94
#
_entry.id   d080e248c5ea9e951ff199eb966e1f94
#
_cell.length_a   1.000
_cell.length_b   1.000
_cell.length_c   1.000
_cell.angle_alpha   90.00
_cell.angle_beta   90.00
_cell.angle_gamma   90.00
#
_symmetry.space_group_name_H-M   'P 1'
#
loop_
_entity.id
_entity.type
_entity.pdbx_description
1 polymer ?
#
loop_
_entity_poly.entity_id
_entity_poly.type
_entity_poly.pdbx_seq_one_letter_code
_entity_poly.pdbx_strand_id
1 'polypeptide(L)'
;MNNKGQALVEFVLILPVFLFIVMIVYDFGMIFNSRNQLLSNSNDIVMMIKNGEDIDDVRSKYSDIKIDKTYDGKYTKIVIEDTVKLNTPGLKNIMGNLYVINVERYIPNE
;
A
#
# COMPACT_ATOMS: atom_id res chain seq x y z
N MET A 1 14.97 18.24 -43.64
CA MET A 1 14.30 17.13 -42.98
C MET A 1 12.83 17.10 -43.35
N ASN A 2 12.32 15.99 -43.85
CA ASN A 2 10.91 15.93 -44.13
C ASN A 2 10.10 15.70 -42.82
N ASN A 3 8.80 15.97 -42.88
CA ASN A 3 7.95 15.88 -41.71
C ASN A 3 7.89 14.47 -41.12
N LYS A 4 8.08 13.43 -41.93
CA LYS A 4 8.07 12.02 -41.47
C LYS A 4 9.24 11.72 -40.57
N GLY A 5 10.44 12.19 -40.89
CA GLY A 5 11.61 12.00 -40.07
C GLY A 5 11.50 12.71 -38.73
N GLN A 6 10.97 13.93 -38.75
CA GLN A 6 10.76 14.69 -37.53
C GLN A 6 9.72 14.05 -36.62
N ALA A 7 8.61 13.57 -37.17
CA ALA A 7 7.56 12.88 -36.39
C ALA A 7 8.09 11.60 -35.75
N LEU A 8 8.96 10.86 -36.46
CA LEU A 8 9.56 9.65 -35.92
C LEU A 8 10.50 9.95 -34.75
N VAL A 9 11.30 11.03 -34.89
CA VAL A 9 12.22 11.45 -33.80
C VAL A 9 11.41 11.88 -32.58
N GLU A 10 10.33 12.63 -32.74
CA GLU A 10 9.46 13.06 -31.67
C GLU A 10 8.84 11.86 -30.97
N PHE A 11 8.36 10.87 -31.73
CA PHE A 11 7.80 9.64 -31.17
C PHE A 11 8.82 8.88 -30.34
N VAL A 12 10.04 8.74 -30.85
CA VAL A 12 11.12 8.02 -30.13
C VAL A 12 11.47 8.75 -28.82
N LEU A 13 11.44 10.10 -28.82
CA LEU A 13 11.73 10.87 -27.62
C LEU A 13 10.60 10.78 -26.58
N ILE A 14 9.36 10.68 -27.04
CA ILE A 14 8.18 10.59 -26.16
C ILE A 14 8.02 9.19 -25.57
N LEU A 15 8.44 8.16 -26.28
CA LEU A 15 8.23 6.78 -25.88
C LEU A 15 8.80 6.45 -24.49
N PRO A 16 10.05 6.80 -24.13
CA PRO A 16 10.56 6.57 -22.78
C PRO A 16 9.76 7.29 -21.70
N VAL A 17 9.32 8.53 -21.99
CA VAL A 17 8.50 9.31 -21.05
C VAL A 17 7.15 8.63 -20.84
N PHE A 18 6.54 8.15 -21.91
CA PHE A 18 5.27 7.44 -21.84
C PHE A 18 5.39 6.15 -21.00
N LEU A 19 6.44 5.38 -21.24
CA LEU A 19 6.70 4.16 -20.47
C LEU A 19 6.91 4.46 -18.98
N PHE A 20 7.61 5.55 -18.68
CA PHE A 20 7.83 5.98 -17.30
C PHE A 20 6.51 6.32 -16.61
N ILE A 21 5.63 7.02 -17.31
CA ILE A 21 4.30 7.36 -16.79
C ILE A 21 3.48 6.09 -16.52
N VAL A 22 3.52 5.13 -17.43
CA VAL A 22 2.82 3.85 -17.25
C VAL A 22 3.33 3.12 -16.01
N MET A 23 4.64 3.12 -15.77
CA MET A 23 5.22 2.51 -14.57
C MET A 23 4.75 3.19 -13.30
N ILE A 24 4.67 4.53 -13.29
CA ILE A 24 4.16 5.29 -12.15
C ILE A 24 2.70 4.93 -11.88
N VAL A 25 1.87 4.91 -12.91
CA VAL A 25 0.45 4.54 -12.77
C VAL A 25 0.31 3.13 -12.21
N TYR A 26 1.15 2.20 -12.68
CA TYR A 26 1.15 0.82 -12.17
C TYR A 26 1.50 0.78 -10.68
N ASP A 27 2.54 1.50 -10.26
CA ASP A 27 2.95 1.52 -8.85
C ASP A 27 1.87 2.12 -7.95
N PHE A 28 1.25 3.23 -8.36
CA PHE A 28 0.15 3.82 -7.61
C PHE A 28 -1.06 2.90 -7.58
N GLY A 29 -1.34 2.19 -8.67
CA GLY A 29 -2.40 1.19 -8.71
C GLY A 29 -2.16 0.05 -7.72
N MET A 30 -0.92 -0.41 -7.60
CA MET A 30 -0.55 -1.43 -6.61
C MET A 30 -0.69 -0.93 -5.19
N ILE A 31 -0.27 0.30 -4.92
CA ILE A 31 -0.44 0.92 -3.60
C ILE A 31 -1.92 1.00 -3.25
N PHE A 32 -2.74 1.46 -4.16
CA PHE A 32 -4.17 1.60 -3.95
C PHE A 32 -4.85 0.24 -3.71
N ASN A 33 -4.50 -0.76 -4.52
CA ASN A 33 -5.02 -2.11 -4.36
C ASN A 33 -4.61 -2.72 -3.02
N SER A 34 -3.34 -2.56 -2.63
CA SER A 34 -2.83 -3.06 -1.35
C SER A 34 -3.52 -2.37 -0.17
N ARG A 35 -3.77 -1.06 -0.30
CA ARG A 35 -4.50 -0.33 0.72
C ARG A 35 -5.93 -0.83 0.88
N ASN A 36 -6.62 -1.10 -0.24
CA ASN A 36 -7.97 -1.64 -0.20
C ASN A 36 -8.02 -3.02 0.44
N GLN A 37 -7.05 -3.89 0.12
CA GLN A 37 -6.93 -5.20 0.76
C GLN A 37 -6.65 -5.06 2.25
N LEU A 38 -5.78 -4.12 2.63
CA LEU A 38 -5.45 -3.88 4.02
C LEU A 38 -6.67 -3.37 4.79
N LEU A 39 -7.47 -2.49 4.20
CA LEU A 39 -8.72 -2.02 4.80
C LEU A 39 -9.70 -3.16 5.02
N SER A 40 -9.85 -4.05 4.04
CA SER A 40 -10.71 -5.22 4.17
C SER A 40 -10.21 -6.16 5.26
N ASN A 41 -8.91 -6.44 5.26
CA ASN A 41 -8.30 -7.28 6.30
C ASN A 41 -8.43 -6.64 7.68
N SER A 42 -8.34 -5.31 7.78
CA SER A 42 -8.49 -4.60 9.04
C SER A 42 -9.89 -4.78 9.63
N ASN A 43 -10.92 -4.78 8.78
CA ASN A 43 -12.30 -5.03 9.23
C ASN A 43 -12.42 -6.45 9.82
N ASP A 44 -11.84 -7.45 9.15
CA ASP A 44 -11.86 -8.83 9.63
C ASP A 44 -11.08 -8.97 10.94
N ILE A 45 -9.93 -8.33 11.05
CA ILE A 45 -9.09 -8.35 12.25
C ILE A 45 -9.83 -7.72 13.43
N VAL A 46 -10.48 -6.57 13.21
CA VAL A 46 -11.26 -5.90 14.24
C VAL A 46 -12.39 -6.80 14.72
N MET A 47 -13.09 -7.48 13.81
CA MET A 47 -14.16 -8.42 14.17
C MET A 47 -13.63 -9.59 15.01
N MET A 48 -12.48 -10.14 14.64
CA MET A 48 -11.86 -11.23 15.39
C MET A 48 -11.50 -10.80 16.82
N ILE A 49 -10.92 -9.61 16.96
CA ILE A 49 -10.54 -9.07 18.27
C ILE A 49 -11.77 -8.77 19.12
N LYS A 50 -12.83 -8.21 18.51
CA LYS A 50 -14.09 -7.99 19.21
C LYS A 50 -14.74 -9.28 19.70
N ASN A 51 -14.56 -10.37 18.95
CA ASN A 51 -15.09 -11.68 19.31
C ASN A 51 -14.25 -12.39 20.39
N GLY A 52 -13.18 -11.75 20.86
CA GLY A 52 -12.36 -12.29 21.93
C GLY A 52 -11.19 -13.16 21.49
N GLU A 53 -10.88 -13.19 20.19
CA GLU A 53 -9.71 -13.93 19.71
C GLU A 53 -8.41 -13.28 20.21
N ASP A 54 -7.42 -14.13 20.51
CA ASP A 54 -6.11 -13.66 20.94
C ASP A 54 -5.39 -12.99 19.78
N ILE A 55 -4.68 -11.88 20.06
CA ILE A 55 -3.93 -11.14 19.05
C ILE A 55 -2.86 -12.01 18.38
N ASP A 56 -2.26 -12.95 19.13
CA ASP A 56 -1.26 -13.86 18.56
C ASP A 56 -1.87 -14.80 17.53
N ASP A 57 -3.09 -15.27 17.77
CA ASP A 57 -3.82 -16.10 16.81
C ASP A 57 -4.17 -15.30 15.56
N VAL A 58 -4.57 -14.05 15.73
CA VAL A 58 -4.87 -13.16 14.60
C VAL A 58 -3.61 -12.90 13.79
N ARG A 59 -2.47 -12.65 14.44
CA ARG A 59 -1.19 -12.45 13.76
C ARG A 59 -0.78 -13.65 12.93
N SER A 60 -1.06 -14.86 13.43
CA SER A 60 -0.70 -16.09 12.70
C SER A 60 -1.52 -16.27 11.42
N LYS A 61 -2.76 -15.74 11.39
CA LYS A 61 -3.61 -15.79 10.20
C LYS A 61 -3.18 -14.76 9.14
N TYR A 62 -2.55 -13.67 9.56
CA TYR A 62 -2.13 -12.57 8.69
C TYR A 62 -0.63 -12.34 8.84
N SER A 63 0.16 -13.37 8.51
CA SER A 63 1.62 -13.31 8.68
C SER A 63 2.31 -12.27 7.79
N ASP A 64 1.66 -11.89 6.68
CA ASP A 64 2.22 -10.93 5.71
C ASP A 64 2.07 -9.47 6.16
N ILE A 65 1.26 -9.21 7.17
CA ILE A 65 1.02 -7.85 7.65
C ILE A 65 1.40 -7.75 9.13
N LYS A 66 1.75 -6.53 9.53
CA LYS A 66 2.14 -6.24 10.90
C LYS A 66 0.92 -5.71 11.66
N ILE A 67 0.62 -6.32 12.80
CA ILE A 67 -0.54 -5.96 13.61
C ILE A 67 -0.06 -5.62 15.01
N ASP A 68 -0.37 -4.40 15.46
CA ASP A 68 -0.07 -3.94 16.82
C ASP A 68 -1.35 -3.52 17.53
N LYS A 69 -1.44 -3.85 18.81
CA LYS A 69 -2.58 -3.51 19.66
C LYS A 69 -2.08 -2.69 20.84
N THR A 70 -2.68 -1.53 21.04
CA THR A 70 -2.31 -0.60 22.11
C THR A 70 -3.57 -0.14 22.83
N TYR A 71 -3.51 -0.12 24.16
CA TYR A 71 -4.61 0.42 24.97
C TYR A 71 -4.41 1.91 25.17
N ASP A 72 -5.45 2.68 24.85
CA ASP A 72 -5.43 4.13 24.95
C ASP A 72 -6.69 4.60 25.68
N GLY A 73 -6.64 4.55 27.03
CA GLY A 73 -7.75 5.00 27.89
C GLY A 73 -9.04 4.24 27.60
N LYS A 74 -9.98 4.92 26.94
CA LYS A 74 -11.31 4.35 26.65
C LYS A 74 -11.34 3.46 25.42
N TYR A 75 -10.26 3.44 24.64
CA TYR A 75 -10.23 2.76 23.34
C TYR A 75 -9.05 1.80 23.29
N THR A 76 -9.23 0.74 22.51
CA THR A 76 -8.12 -0.11 22.06
C THR A 76 -7.77 0.31 20.65
N LYS A 77 -6.52 0.74 20.44
CA LYS A 77 -6.02 1.14 19.13
C LYS A 77 -5.37 -0.06 18.47
N ILE A 78 -5.78 -0.36 17.25
CA ILE A 78 -5.20 -1.41 16.44
C ILE A 78 -4.55 -0.77 15.23
N VAL A 79 -3.24 -0.96 15.08
CA VAL A 79 -2.47 -0.45 13.94
C VAL A 79 -2.08 -1.65 13.07
N ILE A 80 -2.43 -1.58 11.81
CA ILE A 80 -2.15 -2.62 10.83
C ILE A 80 -1.28 -2.01 9.74
N GLU A 81 -0.12 -2.61 9.49
CA GLU A 81 0.84 -2.10 8.51
C GLU A 81 1.15 -3.17 7.47
N ASP A 82 1.30 -2.73 6.23
CA ASP A 82 1.77 -3.54 5.12
C ASP A 82 2.74 -2.71 4.27
N THR A 83 3.55 -3.38 3.48
CA THR A 83 4.53 -2.73 2.62
C THR A 83 4.27 -3.06 1.17
N VAL A 84 4.49 -2.08 0.29
CA VAL A 84 4.39 -2.24 -1.16
C VAL A 84 5.76 -1.92 -1.77
N LYS A 85 6.27 -2.84 -2.59
CA LYS A 85 7.53 -2.63 -3.29
C LYS A 85 7.28 -1.77 -4.53
N LEU A 86 8.03 -0.68 -4.64
CA LEU A 86 7.95 0.23 -5.77
C LEU A 86 8.91 -0.23 -6.87
N ASN A 87 8.46 -0.19 -8.13
CA ASN A 87 9.22 -0.63 -9.28
C ASN A 87 9.74 0.52 -10.15
N THR A 88 9.11 1.70 -10.07
CA THR A 88 9.48 2.83 -10.91
C THR A 88 10.81 3.43 -10.48
N PRO A 89 11.80 3.55 -11.40
CA PRO A 89 13.04 4.24 -11.08
C PRO A 89 12.80 5.71 -10.71
N GLY A 90 13.54 6.21 -9.74
CA GLY A 90 13.35 7.57 -9.23
C GLY A 90 12.28 7.67 -8.15
N LEU A 91 11.17 6.97 -8.30
CA LEU A 91 10.13 6.93 -7.26
C LEU A 91 10.67 6.27 -5.98
N LYS A 92 11.51 5.25 -6.14
CA LYS A 92 12.20 4.60 -5.03
C LYS A 92 13.08 5.57 -4.24
N ASN A 93 13.70 6.51 -4.93
CA ASN A 93 14.58 7.51 -4.30
C ASN A 93 13.79 8.55 -3.52
N ILE A 94 12.56 8.83 -3.93
CA ILE A 94 11.69 9.81 -3.30
C ILE A 94 10.93 9.20 -2.12
N MET A 95 10.36 8.02 -2.32
CA MET A 95 9.47 7.36 -1.36
C MET A 95 10.11 6.19 -0.62
N GLY A 96 11.35 5.82 -0.98
CA GLY A 96 12.04 4.64 -0.47
C GLY A 96 11.71 3.39 -1.27
N ASN A 97 12.46 2.31 -1.02
CA ASN A 97 12.27 1.04 -1.73
C ASN A 97 10.94 0.37 -1.40
N LEU A 98 10.48 0.58 -0.16
CA LEU A 98 9.23 0.02 0.32
C LEU A 98 8.33 1.16 0.79
N TYR A 99 7.13 1.21 0.25
CA TYR A 99 6.12 2.15 0.71
C TYR A 99 5.28 1.48 1.80
N VAL A 100 5.25 2.08 2.98
CA VAL A 100 4.51 1.54 4.12
C VAL A 100 3.09 2.09 4.11
N ILE A 101 2.12 1.18 4.14
CA ILE A 101 0.70 1.51 4.25
C ILE A 101 0.26 1.13 5.65
N ASN A 102 -0.40 2.03 6.36
CA ASN A 102 -0.96 1.71 7.67
C ASN A 102 -2.44 2.06 7.74
N VAL A 103 -3.15 1.31 8.56
CA VAL A 103 -4.56 1.54 8.88
C VAL A 103 -4.69 1.49 10.40
N GLU A 104 -5.32 2.51 10.96
CA GLU A 104 -5.59 2.58 12.39
C GLU A 104 -7.08 2.35 12.64
N ARG A 105 -7.39 1.51 13.61
CA ARG A 105 -8.76 1.23 14.03
C ARG A 105 -8.88 1.39 15.52
N TYR A 106 -10.00 1.91 15.97
CA TYR A 106 -10.28 2.13 17.38
C TYR A 106 -11.49 1.31 17.79
N ILE A 107 -11.34 0.53 18.86
CA ILE A 107 -12.42 -0.26 19.43
C ILE A 107 -12.69 0.29 20.83
N PRO A 108 -13.94 0.70 21.16
CA PRO A 108 -14.26 1.17 22.49
C PRO A 108 -14.03 0.06 23.53
N ASN A 109 -13.38 0.40 24.61
CA ASN A 109 -13.24 -0.52 25.76
C ASN A 109 -14.54 -0.46 26.58
N GLU A 110 -15.13 -1.61 26.82
CA GLU A 110 -16.31 -1.71 27.67
C GLU A 110 -15.94 -1.94 29.13
#